data_57f0c9109f6a1c6656c416ecf6720e15
#
_entry.id   57f0c9109f6a1c6656c416ecf6720e15
#
_cell.length_a   1.000
_cell.length_b   1.000
_cell.length_c   1.000
_cell.angle_alpha   90.00
_cell.angle_beta   90.00
_cell.angle_gamma   90.00
#
_symmetry.space_group_name_H-M   'P 1'
#
loop_
_entity.id
_entity.type
_entity.pdbx_description
1 polymer ?
#
loop_
_entity_poly.entity_id
_entity_poly.type
_entity_poly.pdbx_seq_one_letter_code
_entity_poly.pdbx_strand_id
1 'polypeptide(L)'
;MTTKNLSLARFIALCFAAFLFVANVEAFAQDAAAQTKAEIERLQQSLKAQPIQSPDLADLAKGIEQRLKDAESARSAGRLYLSLENLGQAEDYFHAVRTIEAKADAIKDNLPAFEAEWGKASLEYTALDKQARRRDWVRFPVAVRALSESAQGRTIPLLEGSRGFATSTKPQDGLAYLGEAKGEAAYATFLHGLSIARKGAPFPLRSVLPELEALQEKTNAAFQPPRSIDMHPRFINLNATIKFARELDSSRAYAGALYQYLEAVRHFGMLDPAVPDEAKQASLRTALADELKKVSAARRDDSVLQIFLERADGWLNKPDGAAPSADEWRATQVVLQQVLPAYYAALKPAAPVQPQATRTATLTLVRWPYT
;
A
#
# COMPACT_ATOMS: atom_id res chain seq x y z
N MET A 1 -60.59 -6.44 2.10
CA MET A 1 -59.54 -7.51 2.09
C MET A 1 -58.40 -7.16 1.17
N THR A 2 -57.72 -6.01 1.30
CA THR A 2 -56.72 -5.56 0.28
C THR A 2 -55.43 -4.96 0.85
N THR A 3 -55.27 -4.79 2.14
CA THR A 3 -54.04 -4.13 2.71
C THR A 3 -52.98 -5.09 3.18
N LYS A 4 -53.26 -6.37 3.48
CA LYS A 4 -52.28 -7.36 3.92
C LYS A 4 -51.41 -7.92 2.79
N ASN A 5 -51.89 -7.98 1.55
CA ASN A 5 -51.16 -8.56 0.42
C ASN A 5 -50.07 -7.59 -0.11
N LEU A 6 -50.23 -6.27 0.05
CA LEU A 6 -49.24 -5.28 -0.38
C LEU A 6 -47.95 -5.29 0.52
N SER A 7 -48.10 -5.63 1.80
CA SER A 7 -47.00 -5.72 2.76
C SER A 7 -46.09 -6.92 2.47
N LEU A 8 -46.69 -8.08 2.15
CA LEU A 8 -45.94 -9.31 1.84
C LEU A 8 -45.16 -9.20 0.55
N ALA A 9 -45.80 -8.64 -0.51
CA ALA A 9 -45.10 -8.42 -1.80
C ALA A 9 -43.91 -7.45 -1.69
N ARG A 10 -44.04 -6.38 -0.88
CA ARG A 10 -42.93 -5.44 -0.61
C ARG A 10 -41.81 -6.09 0.21
N PHE A 11 -42.15 -6.93 1.18
CA PHE A 11 -41.17 -7.66 1.97
C PHE A 11 -40.38 -8.67 1.11
N ILE A 12 -41.09 -9.43 0.25
CA ILE A 12 -40.46 -10.39 -0.67
C ILE A 12 -39.57 -9.65 -1.69
N ALA A 13 -40.02 -8.50 -2.23
CA ALA A 13 -39.21 -7.69 -3.14
C ALA A 13 -37.95 -7.13 -2.47
N LEU A 14 -38.04 -6.70 -1.20
CA LEU A 14 -36.88 -6.24 -0.42
C LEU A 14 -35.88 -7.37 -0.14
N CYS A 15 -36.37 -8.57 0.25
CA CYS A 15 -35.53 -9.74 0.46
C CYS A 15 -34.86 -10.20 -0.85
N PHE A 16 -35.57 -10.15 -1.99
CA PHE A 16 -35.03 -10.51 -3.29
C PHE A 16 -33.99 -9.50 -3.77
N ALA A 17 -34.24 -8.20 -3.56
CA ALA A 17 -33.27 -7.13 -3.87
C ALA A 17 -32.02 -7.24 -2.98
N ALA A 18 -32.16 -7.55 -1.69
CA ALA A 18 -31.04 -7.79 -0.80
C ALA A 18 -30.23 -9.03 -1.21
N PHE A 19 -30.91 -10.12 -1.59
CA PHE A 19 -30.26 -11.35 -2.05
C PHE A 19 -29.49 -11.14 -3.36
N LEU A 20 -30.10 -10.42 -4.32
CA LEU A 20 -29.43 -10.06 -5.59
C LEU A 20 -28.23 -9.14 -5.35
N PHE A 21 -28.32 -8.22 -4.38
CA PHE A 21 -27.19 -7.34 -4.04
C PHE A 21 -26.02 -8.13 -3.43
N VAL A 22 -26.29 -9.04 -2.50
CA VAL A 22 -25.25 -9.91 -1.89
C VAL A 22 -24.62 -10.81 -2.95
N ALA A 23 -25.44 -11.46 -3.79
CA ALA A 23 -24.93 -12.33 -4.85
C ALA A 23 -24.05 -11.58 -5.87
N ASN A 24 -24.41 -10.34 -6.23
CA ASN A 24 -23.56 -9.52 -7.10
C ASN A 24 -22.24 -9.12 -6.45
N VAL A 25 -22.22 -8.77 -5.17
CA VAL A 25 -20.99 -8.41 -4.47
C VAL A 25 -20.04 -9.61 -4.34
N GLU A 26 -20.57 -10.80 -4.11
CA GLU A 26 -19.76 -12.03 -4.08
C GLU A 26 -19.21 -12.38 -5.47
N ALA A 27 -19.99 -12.21 -6.53
CA ALA A 27 -19.54 -12.42 -7.91
C ALA A 27 -18.38 -11.46 -8.28
N PHE A 28 -18.49 -10.18 -7.94
CA PHE A 28 -17.39 -9.20 -8.17
C PHE A 28 -16.14 -9.50 -7.33
N ALA A 29 -16.28 -9.98 -6.10
CA ALA A 29 -15.12 -10.36 -5.30
C ALA A 29 -14.42 -11.62 -5.85
N GLN A 30 -15.19 -12.58 -6.37
CA GLN A 30 -14.65 -13.76 -7.06
C GLN A 30 -13.92 -13.37 -8.35
N ASP A 31 -14.43 -12.39 -9.08
CA ASP A 31 -13.80 -11.87 -10.31
C ASP A 31 -12.45 -11.20 -9.99
N ALA A 32 -12.38 -10.33 -8.97
CA ALA A 32 -11.13 -9.72 -8.55
C ALA A 32 -10.07 -10.74 -8.10
N ALA A 33 -10.48 -11.79 -7.37
CA ALA A 33 -9.57 -12.86 -6.96
C ALA A 33 -9.07 -13.67 -8.17
N ALA A 34 -9.93 -13.90 -9.18
CA ALA A 34 -9.55 -14.54 -10.42
C ALA A 34 -8.59 -13.68 -11.26
N GLN A 35 -8.85 -12.37 -11.35
CA GLN A 35 -7.95 -11.42 -12.02
C GLN A 35 -6.59 -11.34 -11.32
N THR A 36 -6.57 -11.32 -9.98
CA THR A 36 -5.31 -11.34 -9.20
C THR A 36 -4.54 -12.63 -9.45
N LYS A 37 -5.22 -13.78 -9.51
CA LYS A 37 -4.60 -15.06 -9.86
C LYS A 37 -3.98 -15.04 -11.25
N ALA A 38 -4.73 -14.55 -12.24
CA ALA A 38 -4.26 -14.46 -13.61
C ALA A 38 -3.00 -13.59 -13.73
N GLU A 39 -2.93 -12.49 -12.98
CA GLU A 39 -1.76 -11.62 -12.98
C GLU A 39 -0.55 -12.26 -12.30
N ILE A 40 -0.74 -12.96 -11.17
CA ILE A 40 0.31 -13.76 -10.53
C ILE A 40 0.85 -14.81 -11.51
N GLU A 41 -0.03 -15.55 -12.17
CA GLU A 41 0.34 -16.56 -13.16
C GLU A 41 1.07 -15.96 -14.37
N ARG A 42 0.66 -14.78 -14.84
CA ARG A 42 1.34 -14.04 -15.91
C ARG A 42 2.80 -13.75 -15.56
N LEU A 43 3.05 -13.22 -14.37
CA LEU A 43 4.41 -12.92 -13.90
C LEU A 43 5.24 -14.20 -13.74
N GLN A 44 4.68 -15.26 -13.14
CA GLN A 44 5.34 -16.54 -12.98
C GLN A 44 5.71 -17.16 -14.33
N GLN A 45 4.81 -17.12 -15.31
CA GLN A 45 5.06 -17.62 -16.67
C GLN A 45 6.14 -16.81 -17.37
N SER A 46 6.13 -15.49 -17.21
CA SER A 46 7.17 -14.62 -17.77
C SER A 46 8.56 -14.93 -17.20
N LEU A 47 8.66 -15.18 -15.88
CA LEU A 47 9.92 -15.58 -15.25
C LEU A 47 10.42 -16.94 -15.75
N LYS A 48 9.51 -17.91 -15.95
CA LYS A 48 9.84 -19.24 -16.49
C LYS A 48 10.27 -19.18 -17.95
N ALA A 49 9.58 -18.36 -18.76
CA ALA A 49 9.89 -18.22 -20.19
C ALA A 49 11.23 -17.51 -20.44
N GLN A 50 11.57 -16.56 -19.57
CA GLN A 50 12.81 -15.81 -19.62
C GLN A 50 13.45 -15.79 -18.22
N PRO A 51 14.19 -16.84 -17.84
CA PRO A 51 14.88 -16.89 -16.56
C PRO A 51 15.92 -15.78 -16.44
N ILE A 52 16.03 -15.19 -15.25
CA ILE A 52 17.01 -14.15 -14.96
C ILE A 52 18.40 -14.79 -14.99
N GLN A 53 19.28 -14.28 -15.88
CA GLN A 53 20.58 -14.86 -16.14
C GLN A 53 21.71 -14.19 -15.32
N SER A 54 21.55 -12.92 -14.95
CA SER A 54 22.58 -12.17 -14.24
C SER A 54 22.70 -12.62 -12.78
N PRO A 55 23.90 -13.07 -12.34
CA PRO A 55 24.13 -13.37 -10.93
C PRO A 55 23.88 -12.18 -9.99
N ASP A 56 24.14 -10.96 -10.47
CA ASP A 56 23.94 -9.73 -9.69
C ASP A 56 22.47 -9.44 -9.40
N LEU A 57 21.57 -10.06 -10.16
CA LEU A 57 20.11 -9.92 -9.98
C LEU A 57 19.46 -11.11 -9.26
N ALA A 58 20.27 -12.09 -8.82
CA ALA A 58 19.76 -13.33 -8.22
C ALA A 58 18.92 -13.09 -6.96
N ASP A 59 19.28 -12.12 -6.12
CA ASP A 59 18.53 -11.82 -4.90
C ASP A 59 17.22 -11.09 -5.20
N LEU A 60 17.19 -10.22 -6.21
CA LEU A 60 15.94 -9.64 -6.70
C LEU A 60 15.02 -10.70 -7.29
N ALA A 61 15.58 -11.66 -8.05
CA ALA A 61 14.82 -12.79 -8.60
C ALA A 61 14.13 -13.61 -7.50
N LYS A 62 14.87 -13.98 -6.45
CA LYS A 62 14.31 -14.66 -5.27
C LYS A 62 13.24 -13.80 -4.58
N GLY A 63 13.46 -12.48 -4.51
CA GLY A 63 12.47 -11.54 -3.98
C GLY A 63 11.16 -11.59 -4.75
N ILE A 64 11.21 -11.59 -6.09
CA ILE A 64 10.02 -11.70 -6.95
C ILE A 64 9.29 -13.02 -6.68
N GLU A 65 10.01 -14.16 -6.72
CA GLU A 65 9.42 -15.48 -6.50
C GLU A 65 8.74 -15.58 -5.13
N GLN A 66 9.39 -15.04 -4.08
CA GLN A 66 8.82 -15.03 -2.73
C GLN A 66 7.54 -14.18 -2.68
N ARG A 67 7.55 -12.97 -3.26
CA ARG A 67 6.37 -12.09 -3.28
C ARG A 67 5.20 -12.70 -4.05
N LEU A 68 5.46 -13.36 -5.19
CA LEU A 68 4.43 -14.08 -5.94
C LEU A 68 3.86 -15.25 -5.16
N LYS A 69 4.70 -15.99 -4.43
CA LYS A 69 4.27 -17.07 -3.53
C LYS A 69 3.42 -16.52 -2.38
N ASP A 70 3.81 -15.41 -1.77
CA ASP A 70 3.07 -14.76 -0.68
C ASP A 70 1.72 -14.22 -1.19
N ALA A 71 1.68 -13.62 -2.40
CA ALA A 71 0.46 -13.14 -3.03
C ALA A 71 -0.52 -14.30 -3.30
N GLU A 72 -0.05 -15.41 -3.87
CA GLU A 72 -0.89 -16.59 -4.13
C GLU A 72 -1.38 -17.24 -2.84
N SER A 73 -0.52 -17.35 -1.83
CA SER A 73 -0.87 -17.85 -0.52
C SER A 73 -1.97 -17.00 0.16
N ALA A 74 -1.81 -15.68 0.14
CA ALA A 74 -2.80 -14.76 0.68
C ALA A 74 -4.13 -14.88 -0.07
N ARG A 75 -4.10 -14.91 -1.42
CA ARG A 75 -5.28 -15.08 -2.27
C ARG A 75 -6.03 -16.37 -1.95
N SER A 76 -5.30 -17.49 -1.88
CA SER A 76 -5.88 -18.80 -1.60
C SER A 76 -6.49 -18.91 -0.22
N ALA A 77 -5.98 -18.13 0.75
CA ALA A 77 -6.54 -18.00 2.09
C ALA A 77 -7.69 -16.96 2.19
N GLY A 78 -8.14 -16.39 1.06
CA GLY A 78 -9.20 -15.37 1.04
C GLY A 78 -8.77 -13.97 1.49
N ARG A 79 -7.47 -13.70 1.63
CA ARG A 79 -6.87 -12.43 2.03
C ARG A 79 -6.55 -11.60 0.77
N LEU A 80 -7.60 -11.08 0.13
CA LEU A 80 -7.47 -10.43 -1.18
C LEU A 80 -6.57 -9.20 -1.13
N TYR A 81 -6.74 -8.33 -0.14
CA TYR A 81 -5.99 -7.07 -0.09
C TYR A 81 -4.51 -7.29 0.23
N LEU A 82 -4.18 -8.28 1.07
CA LEU A 82 -2.80 -8.71 1.30
C LEU A 82 -2.19 -9.32 0.02
N SER A 83 -2.98 -10.08 -0.74
CA SER A 83 -2.54 -10.60 -2.04
C SER A 83 -2.21 -9.48 -3.03
N LEU A 84 -3.07 -8.46 -3.13
CA LEU A 84 -2.84 -7.29 -3.97
C LEU A 84 -1.57 -6.53 -3.55
N GLU A 85 -1.35 -6.35 -2.26
CA GLU A 85 -0.16 -5.68 -1.74
C GLU A 85 1.15 -6.42 -2.10
N ASN A 86 1.17 -7.75 -1.90
CA ASN A 86 2.33 -8.56 -2.27
C ASN A 86 2.56 -8.59 -3.80
N LEU A 87 1.47 -8.58 -4.58
CA LEU A 87 1.55 -8.48 -6.04
C LEU A 87 2.19 -7.17 -6.49
N GLY A 88 1.84 -6.03 -5.87
CA GLY A 88 2.47 -4.74 -6.15
C GLY A 88 3.99 -4.78 -5.96
N GLN A 89 4.46 -5.35 -4.84
CA GLN A 89 5.89 -5.51 -4.59
C GLN A 89 6.57 -6.46 -5.60
N ALA A 90 5.85 -7.49 -6.08
CA ALA A 90 6.37 -8.39 -7.11
C ALA A 90 6.51 -7.67 -8.46
N GLU A 91 5.55 -6.82 -8.84
CA GLU A 91 5.60 -6.00 -10.06
C GLU A 91 6.79 -5.04 -10.04
N ASP A 92 7.05 -4.36 -8.91
CA ASP A 92 8.18 -3.44 -8.77
C ASP A 92 9.52 -4.15 -9.07
N TYR A 93 9.79 -5.26 -8.38
CA TYR A 93 11.02 -6.02 -8.57
C TYR A 93 11.10 -6.65 -9.97
N PHE A 94 9.98 -7.17 -10.49
CA PHE A 94 9.92 -7.76 -11.83
C PHE A 94 10.30 -6.75 -12.90
N HIS A 95 9.70 -5.57 -12.87
CA HIS A 95 10.00 -4.51 -13.84
C HIS A 95 11.40 -3.92 -13.66
N ALA A 96 11.92 -3.83 -12.43
CA ALA A 96 13.31 -3.45 -12.16
C ALA A 96 14.28 -4.40 -12.87
N VAL A 97 14.15 -5.70 -12.61
CA VAL A 97 15.02 -6.73 -13.22
C VAL A 97 14.91 -6.73 -14.74
N ARG A 98 13.69 -6.73 -15.29
CA ARG A 98 13.47 -6.73 -16.74
C ARG A 98 14.03 -5.48 -17.42
N THR A 99 13.95 -4.32 -16.77
CA THR A 99 14.51 -3.09 -17.31
C THR A 99 16.04 -3.16 -17.34
N ILE A 100 16.67 -3.67 -16.29
CA ILE A 100 18.12 -3.86 -16.23
C ILE A 100 18.56 -4.85 -17.32
N GLU A 101 17.99 -6.07 -17.37
CA GLU A 101 18.36 -7.09 -18.37
C GLU A 101 18.21 -6.60 -19.82
N ALA A 102 17.14 -5.87 -20.11
CA ALA A 102 16.86 -5.42 -21.47
C ALA A 102 17.69 -4.20 -21.90
N LYS A 103 18.21 -3.41 -20.97
CA LYS A 103 18.75 -2.07 -21.28
C LYS A 103 20.17 -1.81 -20.79
N ALA A 104 20.71 -2.60 -19.85
CA ALA A 104 22.00 -2.30 -19.23
C ALA A 104 23.12 -2.15 -20.26
N ASP A 105 23.25 -3.08 -21.20
CA ASP A 105 24.30 -3.06 -22.23
C ASP A 105 24.15 -1.87 -23.20
N ALA A 106 22.90 -1.56 -23.59
CA ALA A 106 22.62 -0.48 -24.53
C ALA A 106 22.80 0.91 -23.91
N ILE A 107 22.51 1.03 -22.60
CA ILE A 107 22.59 2.28 -21.86
C ILE A 107 23.99 2.49 -21.30
N LYS A 108 24.54 1.52 -20.58
CA LYS A 108 25.89 1.54 -19.98
C LYS A 108 26.36 2.96 -19.59
N ASP A 109 27.21 3.59 -20.40
CA ASP A 109 27.73 4.95 -20.22
C ASP A 109 27.01 5.98 -21.13
N ASN A 110 25.88 5.61 -21.75
CA ASN A 110 25.15 6.43 -22.73
C ASN A 110 23.98 7.16 -22.10
N LEU A 111 24.22 8.33 -21.52
CA LEU A 111 23.19 9.17 -20.90
C LEU A 111 22.05 9.56 -21.86
N PRO A 112 22.27 9.94 -23.13
CA PRO A 112 21.18 10.20 -24.08
C PRO A 112 20.24 8.99 -24.28
N ALA A 113 20.77 7.76 -24.30
CA ALA A 113 19.96 6.56 -24.40
C ALA A 113 19.10 6.34 -23.13
N PHE A 114 19.66 6.59 -21.96
CA PHE A 114 18.91 6.58 -20.69
C PHE A 114 17.79 7.63 -20.69
N GLU A 115 18.09 8.87 -21.04
CA GLU A 115 17.11 9.97 -21.08
C GLU A 115 15.96 9.68 -22.05
N ALA A 116 16.22 8.99 -23.17
CA ALA A 116 15.17 8.54 -24.09
C ALA A 116 14.21 7.51 -23.43
N GLU A 117 14.74 6.56 -22.69
CA GLU A 117 13.92 5.57 -21.96
C GLU A 117 13.18 6.22 -20.78
N TRP A 118 13.83 7.12 -20.05
CA TRP A 118 13.21 7.90 -19.00
C TRP A 118 12.05 8.76 -19.52
N GLY A 119 12.24 9.41 -20.67
CA GLY A 119 11.22 10.23 -21.32
C GLY A 119 9.98 9.41 -21.70
N LYS A 120 10.16 8.18 -22.20
CA LYS A 120 9.03 7.26 -22.48
C LYS A 120 8.26 6.92 -21.20
N ALA A 121 8.95 6.49 -20.14
CA ALA A 121 8.32 6.15 -18.87
C ALA A 121 7.57 7.36 -18.26
N SER A 122 8.13 8.56 -18.33
CA SER A 122 7.50 9.80 -17.88
C SER A 122 6.20 10.14 -18.65
N LEU A 123 6.16 9.89 -19.96
CA LEU A 123 4.97 10.08 -20.79
C LEU A 123 3.88 9.06 -20.44
N GLU A 124 4.24 7.78 -20.26
CA GLU A 124 3.34 6.70 -19.86
C GLU A 124 2.72 7.01 -18.49
N TYR A 125 3.52 7.44 -17.53
CA TYR A 125 3.02 7.88 -16.23
C TYR A 125 2.06 9.06 -16.33
N THR A 126 2.36 10.07 -17.14
CA THR A 126 1.49 11.23 -17.34
C THR A 126 0.12 10.82 -17.90
N ALA A 127 0.08 9.82 -18.78
CA ALA A 127 -1.17 9.29 -19.32
C ALA A 127 -1.97 8.54 -18.25
N LEU A 128 -1.29 7.72 -17.43
CA LEU A 128 -1.89 7.00 -16.31
C LEU A 128 -2.48 7.95 -15.27
N ASP A 129 -1.76 9.00 -14.86
CA ASP A 129 -2.24 10.00 -13.90
C ASP A 129 -3.52 10.70 -14.38
N LYS A 130 -3.57 11.07 -15.68
CA LYS A 130 -4.78 11.64 -16.28
C LYS A 130 -5.96 10.66 -16.27
N GLN A 131 -5.72 9.39 -16.49
CA GLN A 131 -6.75 8.35 -16.45
C GLN A 131 -7.25 8.16 -15.01
N ALA A 132 -6.36 8.08 -14.04
CA ALA A 132 -6.68 7.91 -12.64
C ALA A 132 -7.54 9.04 -12.07
N ARG A 133 -7.24 10.29 -12.44
CA ARG A 133 -8.03 11.48 -12.02
C ARG A 133 -9.46 11.47 -12.56
N ARG A 134 -9.73 10.75 -13.65
CA ARG A 134 -11.08 10.65 -14.27
C ARG A 134 -11.87 9.46 -13.76
N ARG A 135 -11.25 8.58 -12.93
CA ARG A 135 -11.89 7.36 -12.48
C ARG A 135 -12.95 7.64 -11.42
N ASP A 136 -14.10 6.97 -11.54
CA ASP A 136 -15.14 6.96 -10.49
C ASP A 136 -14.73 6.01 -9.36
N TRP A 137 -13.91 6.53 -8.44
CA TRP A 137 -13.43 5.79 -7.28
C TRP A 137 -14.52 5.45 -6.24
N VAL A 138 -15.71 6.11 -6.35
CA VAL A 138 -16.79 5.88 -5.38
C VAL A 138 -17.29 4.44 -5.40
N ARG A 139 -17.14 3.75 -6.52
CA ARG A 139 -17.59 2.36 -6.71
C ARG A 139 -16.59 1.32 -6.21
N PHE A 140 -15.36 1.70 -5.97
CA PHE A 140 -14.27 0.80 -5.59
C PHE A 140 -14.10 0.75 -4.08
N PRO A 141 -13.58 -0.40 -3.53
CA PRO A 141 -13.11 -0.45 -2.17
C PRO A 141 -12.02 0.59 -1.93
N VAL A 142 -12.07 1.23 -0.77
CA VAL A 142 -11.07 2.26 -0.43
C VAL A 142 -9.65 1.69 -0.36
N ALA A 143 -9.48 0.39 -0.06
CA ALA A 143 -8.19 -0.30 -0.14
C ALA A 143 -7.58 -0.28 -1.55
N VAL A 144 -8.37 -0.62 -2.57
CA VAL A 144 -7.90 -0.63 -3.98
C VAL A 144 -7.48 0.78 -4.41
N ARG A 145 -8.28 1.78 -4.04
CA ARG A 145 -7.94 3.19 -4.25
C ARG A 145 -6.67 3.58 -3.51
N ALA A 146 -6.51 3.18 -2.25
CA ALA A 146 -5.35 3.49 -1.43
C ALA A 146 -4.05 2.89 -1.99
N LEU A 147 -4.09 1.63 -2.40
CA LEU A 147 -2.95 0.96 -3.04
C LEU A 147 -2.60 1.63 -4.38
N SER A 148 -3.62 1.97 -5.19
CA SER A 148 -3.41 2.66 -6.48
C SER A 148 -2.83 4.07 -6.30
N GLU A 149 -3.38 4.88 -5.39
CA GLU A 149 -2.86 6.23 -5.09
C GLU A 149 -1.43 6.17 -4.54
N SER A 150 -1.11 5.15 -3.72
CA SER A 150 0.25 4.93 -3.22
C SER A 150 1.22 4.56 -4.33
N ALA A 151 0.85 3.64 -5.22
CA ALA A 151 1.66 3.24 -6.37
C ALA A 151 1.94 4.44 -7.29
N GLN A 152 0.90 5.20 -7.65
CA GLN A 152 1.07 6.40 -8.46
C GLN A 152 1.95 7.46 -7.79
N GLY A 153 1.77 7.65 -6.48
CA GLY A 153 2.58 8.59 -5.71
C GLY A 153 4.07 8.22 -5.67
N ARG A 154 4.40 6.91 -5.64
CA ARG A 154 5.79 6.42 -5.68
C ARG A 154 6.44 6.54 -7.04
N THR A 155 5.67 6.52 -8.12
CA THR A 155 6.22 6.58 -9.48
C THR A 155 7.05 7.85 -9.73
N ILE A 156 6.60 9.02 -9.26
CA ILE A 156 7.33 10.29 -9.46
C ILE A 156 8.72 10.27 -8.78
N PRO A 157 8.83 10.05 -7.46
CA PRO A 157 10.14 10.04 -6.81
C PRO A 157 11.06 8.93 -7.35
N LEU A 158 10.53 7.81 -7.83
CA LEU A 158 11.33 6.78 -8.49
C LEU A 158 11.85 7.24 -9.85
N LEU A 159 11.04 7.93 -10.68
CA LEU A 159 11.49 8.54 -11.94
C LEU A 159 12.57 9.61 -11.69
N GLU A 160 12.35 10.50 -10.73
CA GLU A 160 13.31 11.54 -10.37
C GLU A 160 14.61 10.93 -9.81
N GLY A 161 14.48 9.94 -8.91
CA GLY A 161 15.60 9.19 -8.36
C GLY A 161 16.39 8.47 -9.44
N SER A 162 15.72 7.82 -10.40
CA SER A 162 16.37 7.13 -11.51
C SER A 162 17.26 8.08 -12.33
N ARG A 163 16.74 9.28 -12.64
CA ARG A 163 17.50 10.31 -13.36
C ARG A 163 18.64 10.88 -12.53
N GLY A 164 18.40 11.09 -11.22
CA GLY A 164 19.43 11.54 -10.29
C GLY A 164 20.61 10.57 -10.23
N PHE A 165 20.36 9.28 -10.10
CA PHE A 165 21.41 8.25 -10.11
C PHE A 165 22.13 8.18 -11.47
N ALA A 166 21.39 8.15 -12.57
CA ALA A 166 21.96 8.08 -13.91
C ALA A 166 22.89 9.26 -14.24
N THR A 167 22.63 10.45 -13.68
CA THR A 167 23.44 11.65 -13.91
C THR A 167 24.58 11.82 -12.92
N SER A 168 24.45 11.30 -11.68
CA SER A 168 25.47 11.47 -10.63
C SER A 168 26.50 10.33 -10.60
N THR A 169 26.18 9.15 -11.15
CA THR A 169 27.05 7.98 -11.20
C THR A 169 27.23 7.54 -12.66
N LYS A 170 26.57 6.43 -13.04
CA LYS A 170 26.51 5.95 -14.42
C LYS A 170 25.07 5.83 -14.88
N PRO A 171 24.78 6.06 -16.18
CA PRO A 171 23.42 5.95 -16.69
C PRO A 171 22.72 4.62 -16.39
N GLN A 172 23.46 3.51 -16.42
CA GLN A 172 22.93 2.18 -16.08
C GLN A 172 22.48 2.06 -14.61
N ASP A 173 23.06 2.82 -13.69
CA ASP A 173 22.73 2.74 -12.24
C ASP A 173 21.33 3.30 -11.96
N GLY A 174 20.79 4.13 -12.85
CA GLY A 174 19.41 4.61 -12.80
C GLY A 174 18.35 3.58 -13.23
N LEU A 175 18.75 2.47 -13.88
CA LEU A 175 17.79 1.51 -14.47
C LEU A 175 16.94 0.77 -13.46
N ALA A 176 17.46 0.47 -12.27
CA ALA A 176 16.70 -0.18 -11.22
C ALA A 176 15.48 0.67 -10.82
N TYR A 177 15.71 1.93 -10.46
CA TYR A 177 14.64 2.87 -10.10
C TYR A 177 13.69 3.17 -11.27
N LEU A 178 14.20 3.21 -12.51
CA LEU A 178 13.37 3.36 -13.71
C LEU A 178 12.45 2.15 -13.88
N GLY A 179 12.95 0.95 -13.62
CA GLY A 179 12.18 -0.27 -13.66
C GLY A 179 11.14 -0.33 -12.55
N GLU A 180 11.50 0.01 -11.31
CA GLU A 180 10.54 0.13 -10.21
C GLU A 180 9.42 1.13 -10.52
N ALA A 181 9.74 2.31 -11.09
CA ALA A 181 8.73 3.26 -11.53
C ALA A 181 7.76 2.68 -12.57
N LYS A 182 8.26 1.85 -13.50
CA LYS A 182 7.42 1.12 -14.46
C LYS A 182 6.55 0.06 -13.76
N GLY A 183 7.09 -0.63 -12.75
CA GLY A 183 6.36 -1.60 -11.93
C GLY A 183 5.20 -0.96 -11.19
N GLU A 184 5.43 0.15 -10.51
CA GLU A 184 4.37 0.92 -9.83
C GLU A 184 3.28 1.40 -10.81
N ALA A 185 3.66 1.86 -12.01
CA ALA A 185 2.69 2.26 -13.04
C ALA A 185 1.90 1.07 -13.58
N ALA A 186 2.55 -0.09 -13.80
CA ALA A 186 1.90 -1.32 -14.22
C ALA A 186 0.92 -1.81 -13.16
N TYR A 187 1.34 -1.85 -11.90
CA TYR A 187 0.50 -2.22 -10.78
C TYR A 187 -0.71 -1.29 -10.61
N ALA A 188 -0.52 0.03 -10.67
CA ALA A 188 -1.63 0.97 -10.64
C ALA A 188 -2.61 0.73 -11.80
N THR A 189 -2.11 0.43 -13.00
CA THR A 189 -2.94 0.08 -14.16
C THR A 189 -3.74 -1.19 -13.92
N PHE A 190 -3.12 -2.23 -13.36
CA PHE A 190 -3.80 -3.46 -12.96
C PHE A 190 -4.92 -3.19 -11.96
N LEU A 191 -4.66 -2.42 -10.90
CA LEU A 191 -5.67 -2.03 -9.91
C LEU A 191 -6.83 -1.24 -10.53
N HIS A 192 -6.55 -0.43 -11.55
CA HIS A 192 -7.59 0.26 -12.32
C HIS A 192 -8.46 -0.70 -13.14
N GLY A 193 -7.94 -1.83 -13.56
CA GLY A 193 -8.65 -2.87 -14.33
C GLY A 193 -9.48 -3.83 -13.47
N LEU A 194 -9.32 -3.82 -12.13
CA LEU A 194 -10.01 -4.77 -11.26
C LEU A 194 -11.54 -4.63 -11.32
N SER A 195 -12.20 -5.76 -11.44
CA SER A 195 -13.65 -5.91 -11.33
C SER A 195 -14.03 -6.19 -9.88
N ILE A 196 -14.02 -5.15 -9.06
CA ILE A 196 -14.35 -5.24 -7.63
C ILE A 196 -15.30 -4.12 -7.23
N ALA A 197 -16.37 -4.48 -6.54
CA ALA A 197 -17.31 -3.52 -6.01
C ALA A 197 -17.06 -3.25 -4.52
N ARG A 198 -17.22 -2.00 -4.13
CA ARG A 198 -17.19 -1.61 -2.73
C ARG A 198 -18.33 -2.25 -1.95
N LYS A 199 -18.02 -2.76 -0.75
CA LYS A 199 -19.01 -3.19 0.23
C LYS A 199 -19.33 -2.03 1.18
N GLY A 200 -20.60 -1.82 1.47
CA GLY A 200 -21.03 -0.82 2.45
C GLY A 200 -20.98 0.64 1.96
N ALA A 201 -21.21 1.56 2.88
CA ALA A 201 -21.15 2.99 2.64
C ALA A 201 -19.70 3.45 2.39
N PRO A 202 -19.48 4.56 1.64
CA PRO A 202 -18.14 5.11 1.44
C PRO A 202 -17.44 5.42 2.77
N PHE A 203 -16.13 5.16 2.80
CA PHE A 203 -15.30 5.69 3.87
C PHE A 203 -15.22 7.23 3.74
N PRO A 204 -15.36 8.00 4.84
CA PRO A 204 -15.28 9.44 4.80
C PRO A 204 -13.81 9.90 4.69
N LEU A 205 -13.25 9.82 3.47
CA LEU A 205 -11.88 10.24 3.21
C LEU A 205 -11.71 11.75 3.47
N ARG A 206 -10.68 12.09 4.23
CA ARG A 206 -10.27 13.45 4.54
C ARG A 206 -8.76 13.56 4.63
N SER A 207 -8.25 14.77 4.75
CA SER A 207 -6.85 14.99 5.10
C SER A 207 -6.50 14.35 6.46
N VAL A 208 -5.36 13.68 6.51
CA VAL A 208 -4.75 13.10 7.72
C VAL A 208 -3.54 13.92 8.19
N LEU A 209 -3.38 15.14 7.66
CA LEU A 209 -2.25 16.00 7.99
C LEU A 209 -2.10 16.27 9.49
N PRO A 210 -3.17 16.56 10.26
CA PRO A 210 -3.06 16.76 11.72
C PRO A 210 -2.52 15.53 12.45
N GLU A 211 -2.94 14.34 12.03
CA GLU A 211 -2.47 13.08 12.60
C GLU A 211 -0.99 12.81 12.25
N LEU A 212 -0.58 13.17 11.02
CA LEU A 212 0.82 13.06 10.57
C LEU A 212 1.73 14.05 11.31
N GLU A 213 1.26 15.25 11.58
CA GLU A 213 2.01 16.23 12.39
C GLU A 213 2.22 15.73 13.82
N ALA A 214 1.17 15.24 14.46
CA ALA A 214 1.25 14.66 15.80
C ALA A 214 2.16 13.41 15.86
N LEU A 215 2.14 12.57 14.81
CA LEU A 215 3.04 11.41 14.70
C LEU A 215 4.49 11.85 14.51
N GLN A 216 4.75 12.89 13.72
CA GLN A 216 6.10 13.44 13.53
C GLN A 216 6.67 14.00 14.84
N GLU A 217 5.88 14.70 15.63
CA GLU A 217 6.31 15.21 16.95
C GLU A 217 6.69 14.04 17.88
N LYS A 218 5.88 12.99 17.95
CA LYS A 218 6.19 11.78 18.70
C LYS A 218 7.46 11.10 18.21
N THR A 219 7.65 11.03 16.88
CA THR A 219 8.84 10.44 16.25
C THR A 219 10.09 11.23 16.62
N ASN A 220 10.04 12.57 16.55
CA ASN A 220 11.15 13.43 16.94
C ASN A 220 11.48 13.30 18.42
N ALA A 221 10.47 13.23 19.29
CA ALA A 221 10.67 13.00 20.73
C ALA A 221 11.28 11.61 21.02
N ALA A 222 10.87 10.57 20.27
CA ALA A 222 11.43 9.23 20.43
C ALA A 222 12.87 9.11 19.89
N PHE A 223 13.31 9.98 18.98
CA PHE A 223 14.65 10.02 18.39
C PHE A 223 15.64 10.85 19.22
N GLN A 224 15.54 10.89 20.54
CA GLN A 224 16.51 11.63 21.36
C GLN A 224 17.82 10.84 21.49
N PRO A 225 19.00 11.48 21.26
CA PRO A 225 20.31 10.85 21.48
C PRO A 225 20.53 10.53 22.96
N PRO A 226 21.35 9.48 23.28
CA PRO A 226 21.96 8.55 22.34
C PRO A 226 21.05 7.35 22.02
N ARG A 227 20.55 7.25 20.79
CA ARG A 227 19.93 6.00 20.31
C ARG A 227 20.98 5.12 19.65
N SER A 228 20.80 3.78 19.73
CA SER A 228 21.73 2.86 19.08
C SER A 228 21.67 3.06 17.56
N ILE A 229 22.80 2.89 16.90
CA ILE A 229 22.92 3.02 15.45
C ILE A 229 21.98 2.05 14.72
N ASP A 230 21.67 0.91 15.33
CA ASP A 230 20.78 -0.12 14.80
C ASP A 230 19.33 0.36 14.64
N MET A 231 18.95 1.41 15.36
CA MET A 231 17.61 2.00 15.26
C MET A 231 17.50 3.01 14.11
N HIS A 232 18.62 3.52 13.58
CA HIS A 232 18.61 4.54 12.53
C HIS A 232 17.82 4.13 11.27
N PRO A 233 17.97 2.91 10.70
CA PRO A 233 17.20 2.49 9.55
C PRO A 233 15.69 2.52 9.79
N ARG A 234 15.24 2.14 11.00
CA ARG A 234 13.82 2.17 11.36
C ARG A 234 13.28 3.60 11.41
N PHE A 235 14.05 4.55 11.97
CA PHE A 235 13.69 5.98 11.98
C PHE A 235 13.71 6.57 10.58
N ILE A 236 14.67 6.21 9.73
CA ILE A 236 14.73 6.66 8.32
C ILE A 236 13.47 6.20 7.58
N ASN A 237 13.11 4.91 7.68
CA ASN A 237 11.92 4.36 7.04
C ASN A 237 10.63 5.01 7.56
N LEU A 238 10.51 5.22 8.87
CA LEU A 238 9.37 5.90 9.46
C LEU A 238 9.22 7.34 8.94
N ASN A 239 10.31 8.13 8.93
CA ASN A 239 10.30 9.49 8.42
C ASN A 239 9.99 9.56 6.91
N ALA A 240 10.54 8.62 6.13
CA ALA A 240 10.23 8.50 4.70
C ALA A 240 8.74 8.22 4.47
N THR A 241 8.15 7.31 5.27
CA THR A 241 6.72 6.99 5.20
C THR A 241 5.84 8.18 5.60
N ILE A 242 6.19 8.92 6.66
CA ILE A 242 5.48 10.16 7.07
C ILE A 242 5.56 11.21 5.96
N LYS A 243 6.75 11.43 5.38
CA LYS A 243 6.95 12.38 4.28
C LYS A 243 6.07 11.99 3.08
N PHE A 244 6.09 10.73 2.69
CA PHE A 244 5.30 10.23 1.57
C PHE A 244 3.80 10.37 1.81
N ALA A 245 3.30 10.06 3.02
CA ALA A 245 1.91 10.28 3.39
C ALA A 245 1.49 11.76 3.26
N ARG A 246 2.37 12.71 3.63
CA ARG A 246 2.14 14.14 3.46
C ARG A 246 2.08 14.57 1.99
N GLU A 247 2.93 14.01 1.14
CA GLU A 247 2.93 14.28 -0.30
C GLU A 247 1.62 13.81 -0.94
N LEU A 248 1.14 12.61 -0.58
CA LEU A 248 -0.17 12.11 -1.00
C LEU A 248 -1.32 12.98 -0.50
N ASP A 249 -1.30 13.39 0.77
CA ASP A 249 -2.32 14.28 1.35
C ASP A 249 -2.37 15.62 0.62
N SER A 250 -1.21 16.23 0.38
CA SER A 250 -1.07 17.50 -0.34
C SER A 250 -1.59 17.43 -1.78
N SER A 251 -1.47 16.27 -2.43
CA SER A 251 -2.01 16.00 -3.77
C SER A 251 -3.50 15.60 -3.75
N ARG A 252 -4.13 15.54 -2.57
CA ARG A 252 -5.51 15.08 -2.34
C ARG A 252 -5.74 13.59 -2.63
N ALA A 253 -4.69 12.79 -2.64
CA ALA A 253 -4.73 11.34 -2.69
C ALA A 253 -5.01 10.79 -1.27
N TYR A 254 -6.20 11.10 -0.74
CA TYR A 254 -6.52 10.87 0.68
C TYR A 254 -6.62 9.40 1.06
N ALA A 255 -6.95 8.51 0.14
CA ALA A 255 -6.97 7.08 0.44
C ALA A 255 -5.54 6.55 0.60
N GLY A 256 -4.64 6.94 -0.32
CA GLY A 256 -3.21 6.63 -0.23
C GLY A 256 -2.56 7.26 1.01
N ALA A 257 -2.90 8.54 1.30
CA ALA A 257 -2.41 9.23 2.49
C ALA A 257 -2.84 8.52 3.79
N LEU A 258 -4.10 8.08 3.90
CA LEU A 258 -4.58 7.31 5.03
C LEU A 258 -3.82 5.99 5.17
N TYR A 259 -3.65 5.25 4.09
CA TYR A 259 -2.90 3.98 4.11
C TYR A 259 -1.46 4.20 4.57
N GLN A 260 -0.75 5.18 4.02
CA GLN A 260 0.62 5.49 4.40
C GLN A 260 0.74 6.07 5.81
N TYR A 261 -0.26 6.82 6.29
CA TYR A 261 -0.33 7.23 7.70
C TYR A 261 -0.41 6.00 8.63
N LEU A 262 -1.26 5.02 8.32
CA LEU A 262 -1.38 3.81 9.12
C LEU A 262 -0.10 2.96 9.07
N GLU A 263 0.60 2.92 7.92
CA GLU A 263 1.93 2.31 7.81
C GLU A 263 2.95 3.05 8.69
N ALA A 264 2.93 4.38 8.71
CA ALA A 264 3.80 5.16 9.59
C ALA A 264 3.51 4.89 11.07
N VAL A 265 2.23 4.77 11.46
CA VAL A 265 1.84 4.35 12.83
C VAL A 265 2.38 2.96 13.15
N ARG A 266 2.28 2.01 12.21
CA ARG A 266 2.86 0.67 12.37
C ARG A 266 4.38 0.72 12.53
N HIS A 267 5.09 1.46 11.70
CA HIS A 267 6.54 1.64 11.81
C HIS A 267 6.93 2.27 13.15
N PHE A 268 6.19 3.28 13.60
CA PHE A 268 6.40 3.90 14.91
C PHE A 268 6.23 2.89 16.05
N GLY A 269 5.15 2.09 16.01
CA GLY A 269 4.90 1.05 17.00
C GLY A 269 5.97 -0.04 17.03
N MET A 270 6.64 -0.27 15.90
CA MET A 270 7.74 -1.25 15.78
C MET A 270 9.11 -0.71 16.19
N LEU A 271 9.21 0.54 16.67
CA LEU A 271 10.49 1.06 17.15
C LEU A 271 10.97 0.33 18.40
N ASP A 272 10.09 0.08 19.37
CA ASP A 272 10.46 -0.59 20.63
C ASP A 272 9.28 -1.39 21.22
N PRO A 273 8.76 -2.43 20.52
CA PRO A 273 7.67 -3.23 21.04
C PRO A 273 8.21 -4.40 21.89
N ALA A 274 7.63 -4.60 23.07
CA ALA A 274 7.87 -5.81 23.83
C ALA A 274 7.27 -7.05 23.13
N VAL A 275 7.93 -8.20 23.22
CA VAL A 275 7.35 -9.48 22.77
C VAL A 275 6.21 -9.84 23.71
N PRO A 276 4.97 -10.09 23.22
CA PRO A 276 3.88 -10.51 24.07
C PRO A 276 4.15 -11.92 24.65
N ASP A 277 3.82 -12.13 25.92
CA ASP A 277 3.80 -13.45 26.55
C ASP A 277 2.68 -14.35 25.99
N GLU A 278 2.65 -15.61 26.33
CA GLU A 278 1.69 -16.60 25.79
C GLU A 278 0.22 -16.23 26.08
N ALA A 279 -0.07 -15.70 27.26
CA ALA A 279 -1.43 -15.28 27.61
C ALA A 279 -1.90 -14.13 26.73
N LYS A 280 -1.01 -13.17 26.47
CA LYS A 280 -1.25 -12.04 25.59
C LYS A 280 -1.34 -12.48 24.12
N GLN A 281 -0.51 -13.42 23.66
CA GLN A 281 -0.59 -14.02 22.33
C GLN A 281 -1.96 -14.66 22.08
N ALA A 282 -2.50 -15.45 23.04
CA ALA A 282 -3.84 -16.00 22.93
C ALA A 282 -4.93 -14.92 22.84
N SER A 283 -4.82 -13.86 23.65
CA SER A 283 -5.72 -12.71 23.61
C SER A 283 -5.65 -11.97 22.26
N LEU A 284 -4.43 -11.78 21.69
CA LEU A 284 -4.25 -11.14 20.39
C LEU A 284 -4.90 -11.95 19.25
N ARG A 285 -4.81 -13.28 19.28
CA ARG A 285 -5.50 -14.14 18.29
C ARG A 285 -7.01 -13.95 18.33
N THR A 286 -7.60 -13.96 19.52
CA THR A 286 -9.04 -13.76 19.71
C THR A 286 -9.45 -12.37 19.22
N ALA A 287 -8.73 -11.32 19.65
CA ALA A 287 -9.01 -9.94 19.24
C ALA A 287 -8.92 -9.77 17.72
N LEU A 288 -7.91 -10.35 17.06
CA LEU A 288 -7.78 -10.30 15.60
C LEU A 288 -8.96 -10.96 14.89
N ALA A 289 -9.36 -12.15 15.33
CA ALA A 289 -10.50 -12.85 14.76
C ALA A 289 -11.81 -12.06 14.91
N ASP A 290 -12.00 -11.40 16.06
CA ASP A 290 -13.17 -10.56 16.32
C ASP A 290 -13.15 -9.30 15.45
N GLU A 291 -12.00 -8.63 15.27
CA GLU A 291 -11.90 -7.45 14.40
C GLU A 291 -12.12 -7.82 12.92
N LEU A 292 -11.58 -8.94 12.45
CA LEU A 292 -11.85 -9.43 11.08
C LEU A 292 -13.35 -9.68 10.86
N LYS A 293 -14.06 -10.27 11.83
CA LYS A 293 -15.51 -10.44 11.77
C LYS A 293 -16.24 -9.10 11.74
N LYS A 294 -15.83 -8.13 12.57
CA LYS A 294 -16.43 -6.79 12.61
C LYS A 294 -16.27 -6.07 11.29
N VAL A 295 -15.06 -6.09 10.69
CA VAL A 295 -14.80 -5.44 9.40
C VAL A 295 -15.60 -6.11 8.29
N SER A 296 -15.68 -7.44 8.25
CA SER A 296 -16.48 -8.16 7.24
C SER A 296 -17.98 -7.89 7.34
N ALA A 297 -18.50 -7.64 8.54
CA ALA A 297 -19.90 -7.32 8.81
C ALA A 297 -20.21 -5.81 8.78
N ALA A 298 -19.19 -4.96 8.58
CA ALA A 298 -19.34 -3.51 8.64
C ALA A 298 -20.27 -2.99 7.53
N ARG A 299 -21.09 -1.99 7.88
CA ARG A 299 -21.94 -1.26 6.92
C ARG A 299 -21.19 -0.17 6.15
N ARG A 300 -19.94 0.05 6.49
CA ARG A 300 -19.02 1.00 5.89
C ARG A 300 -17.88 0.24 5.22
N ASP A 301 -17.25 0.87 4.24
CA ASP A 301 -16.06 0.35 3.58
C ASP A 301 -14.82 0.52 4.48
N ASP A 302 -14.51 -0.49 5.27
CA ASP A 302 -13.33 -0.55 6.14
C ASP A 302 -12.17 -1.33 5.49
N SER A 303 -12.13 -1.44 4.16
CA SER A 303 -11.16 -2.27 3.44
C SER A 303 -9.70 -1.83 3.60
N VAL A 304 -9.41 -0.54 3.88
CA VAL A 304 -8.03 -0.13 4.21
C VAL A 304 -7.57 -0.76 5.53
N LEU A 305 -8.43 -0.78 6.55
CA LEU A 305 -8.11 -1.48 7.79
C LEU A 305 -7.93 -2.98 7.55
N GLN A 306 -8.73 -3.55 6.65
CA GLN A 306 -8.67 -4.97 6.32
C GLN A 306 -7.29 -5.38 5.78
N ILE A 307 -6.55 -4.52 5.04
CA ILE A 307 -5.16 -4.79 4.63
C ILE A 307 -4.30 -5.17 5.85
N PHE A 308 -4.34 -4.35 6.89
CA PHE A 308 -3.53 -4.56 8.11
C PHE A 308 -3.96 -5.79 8.90
N LEU A 309 -5.27 -6.04 8.98
CA LEU A 309 -5.81 -7.23 9.67
C LEU A 309 -5.49 -8.51 8.91
N GLU A 310 -5.60 -8.51 7.56
CA GLU A 310 -5.21 -9.65 6.72
C GLU A 310 -3.71 -9.95 6.83
N ARG A 311 -2.87 -8.92 6.94
CA ARG A 311 -1.43 -9.06 7.15
C ARG A 311 -1.15 -9.69 8.52
N ALA A 312 -1.80 -9.20 9.58
CA ALA A 312 -1.66 -9.79 10.92
C ALA A 312 -2.16 -11.24 10.95
N ASP A 313 -3.26 -11.54 10.28
CA ASP A 313 -3.77 -12.90 10.14
C ASP A 313 -2.80 -13.79 9.34
N GLY A 314 -2.18 -13.26 8.29
CA GLY A 314 -1.15 -13.96 7.51
C GLY A 314 0.07 -14.35 8.33
N TRP A 315 0.51 -13.50 9.25
CA TRP A 315 1.60 -13.80 10.18
C TRP A 315 1.24 -14.88 11.19
N LEU A 316 0.01 -14.85 11.73
CA LEU A 316 -0.42 -15.80 12.74
C LEU A 316 -0.89 -17.15 12.18
N ASN A 317 -1.38 -17.18 10.96
CA ASN A 317 -1.99 -18.35 10.31
C ASN A 317 -1.27 -18.63 8.98
N LYS A 318 0.00 -19.03 9.09
CA LYS A 318 0.84 -19.38 7.94
C LYS A 318 0.36 -20.67 7.28
N PRO A 319 0.40 -20.78 5.94
CA PRO A 319 -0.06 -21.97 5.22
C PRO A 319 0.72 -23.24 5.54
N ASP A 320 2.02 -23.10 5.86
CA ASP A 320 2.91 -24.19 6.23
C ASP A 320 2.79 -24.62 7.71
N GLY A 321 1.91 -23.97 8.46
CA GLY A 321 1.71 -24.24 9.89
C GLY A 321 2.87 -23.78 10.78
N ALA A 322 3.86 -23.03 10.24
CA ALA A 322 4.97 -22.52 11.03
C ALA A 322 4.48 -21.58 12.14
N ALA A 323 5.07 -21.71 13.31
CA ALA A 323 4.76 -20.81 14.41
C ALA A 323 5.16 -19.37 14.09
N PRO A 324 4.36 -18.37 14.53
CA PRO A 324 4.73 -16.97 14.38
C PRO A 324 6.03 -16.65 15.11
N SER A 325 6.89 -15.88 14.47
CA SER A 325 8.11 -15.34 15.06
C SER A 325 7.81 -14.25 16.11
N ALA A 326 8.81 -13.91 16.91
CA ALA A 326 8.71 -12.81 17.87
C ALA A 326 8.34 -11.48 17.20
N ASP A 327 8.87 -11.21 16.00
CA ASP A 327 8.58 -9.98 15.26
C ASP A 327 7.16 -9.97 14.68
N GLU A 328 6.63 -11.11 14.25
CA GLU A 328 5.26 -11.24 13.78
C GLU A 328 4.25 -11.05 14.93
N TRP A 329 4.56 -11.53 16.14
CA TRP A 329 3.77 -11.26 17.33
C TRP A 329 3.78 -9.78 17.71
N ARG A 330 4.96 -9.14 17.69
CA ARG A 330 5.07 -7.70 17.91
C ARG A 330 4.26 -6.91 16.89
N ALA A 331 4.40 -7.24 15.60
CA ALA A 331 3.69 -6.58 14.53
C ALA A 331 2.17 -6.74 14.66
N THR A 332 1.68 -7.93 15.01
CA THR A 332 0.25 -8.17 15.29
C THR A 332 -0.24 -7.33 16.46
N GLN A 333 0.53 -7.25 17.55
CA GLN A 333 0.20 -6.39 18.68
C GLN A 333 0.10 -4.91 18.27
N VAL A 334 1.05 -4.43 17.47
CA VAL A 334 1.06 -3.05 16.97
C VAL A 334 -0.16 -2.77 16.08
N VAL A 335 -0.53 -3.70 15.20
CA VAL A 335 -1.74 -3.56 14.38
C VAL A 335 -2.97 -3.38 15.26
N LEU A 336 -3.17 -4.23 16.24
CA LEU A 336 -4.38 -4.19 17.09
C LEU A 336 -4.38 -3.03 18.10
N GLN A 337 -3.22 -2.64 18.64
CA GLN A 337 -3.13 -1.66 19.73
C GLN A 337 -2.80 -0.24 19.26
N GLN A 338 -2.29 -0.06 18.05
CA GLN A 338 -1.90 1.27 17.54
C GLN A 338 -2.55 1.59 16.20
N VAL A 339 -2.46 0.69 15.18
CA VAL A 339 -3.04 0.95 13.86
C VAL A 339 -4.56 1.00 13.92
N LEU A 340 -5.18 0.04 14.57
CA LEU A 340 -6.63 -0.02 14.74
C LEU A 340 -7.22 1.22 15.43
N PRO A 341 -6.71 1.70 16.59
CA PRO A 341 -7.17 2.94 17.18
C PRO A 341 -6.89 4.18 16.30
N ALA A 342 -5.76 4.23 15.60
CA ALA A 342 -5.43 5.33 14.69
C ALA A 342 -6.40 5.38 13.50
N TYR A 343 -6.78 4.24 12.94
CA TYR A 343 -7.81 4.14 11.91
C TYR A 343 -9.15 4.69 12.39
N TYR A 344 -9.62 4.28 13.56
CA TYR A 344 -10.89 4.77 14.09
C TYR A 344 -10.82 6.27 14.48
N ALA A 345 -9.66 6.77 14.87
CA ALA A 345 -9.47 8.21 15.09
C ALA A 345 -9.56 8.99 13.77
N ALA A 346 -9.01 8.48 12.68
CA ALA A 346 -9.10 9.11 11.36
C ALA A 346 -10.52 9.16 10.78
N LEU A 347 -11.47 8.37 11.31
CA LEU A 347 -12.89 8.44 10.95
C LEU A 347 -13.61 9.66 11.51
N LYS A 348 -13.11 10.20 12.61
CA LYS A 348 -13.75 11.35 13.24
C LYS A 348 -13.53 12.58 12.35
N PRO A 349 -14.52 13.48 12.25
CA PRO A 349 -14.28 14.79 11.63
C PRO A 349 -13.03 15.41 12.24
N ALA A 350 -12.15 15.99 11.43
CA ALA A 350 -11.04 16.77 11.95
C ALA A 350 -11.61 17.85 12.87
N ALA A 351 -11.06 17.98 14.08
CA ALA A 351 -11.40 19.11 14.92
C ALA A 351 -11.16 20.39 14.10
N PRO A 352 -12.06 21.41 14.18
CA PRO A 352 -11.83 22.64 13.45
C PRO A 352 -10.44 23.16 13.83
N VAL A 353 -9.58 23.29 12.83
CA VAL A 353 -8.25 23.86 13.00
C VAL A 353 -8.47 25.27 13.48
N GLN A 354 -8.17 25.55 14.76
CA GLN A 354 -8.06 26.92 15.20
C GLN A 354 -6.97 27.57 14.32
N PRO A 355 -7.24 28.69 13.66
CA PRO A 355 -6.23 29.35 12.84
C PRO A 355 -5.04 29.65 13.76
N GLN A 356 -3.98 28.88 13.63
CA GLN A 356 -2.72 29.22 14.26
C GLN A 356 -2.33 30.58 13.70
N ALA A 357 -2.15 31.54 14.62
CA ALA A 357 -1.65 32.84 14.26
C ALA A 357 -0.43 32.66 13.34
N THR A 358 -0.53 33.21 12.15
CA THR A 358 0.46 33.11 11.08
C THR A 358 1.83 33.48 11.66
N ARG A 359 2.63 32.49 12.06
CA ARG A 359 4.04 32.72 12.31
C ARG A 359 4.64 32.99 10.95
N THR A 360 4.86 34.26 10.68
CA THR A 360 5.65 34.70 9.53
C THR A 360 7.06 34.13 9.72
N ALA A 361 7.30 32.94 9.15
CA ALA A 361 8.64 32.40 9.07
C ALA A 361 9.41 33.28 8.07
N THR A 362 10.23 34.15 8.58
CA THR A 362 11.23 34.84 7.78
C THR A 362 12.22 33.78 7.29
N LEU A 363 12.08 33.33 6.06
CA LEU A 363 13.05 32.47 5.39
C LEU A 363 14.35 33.24 5.24
N THR A 364 15.25 33.08 6.19
CA THR A 364 16.64 33.50 6.02
C THR A 364 17.31 32.48 5.09
N LEU A 365 17.47 32.84 3.84
CA LEU A 365 18.27 32.10 2.86
C LEU A 365 19.73 32.07 3.38
N VAL A 366 20.10 30.97 4.03
CA VAL A 366 21.51 30.68 4.33
C VAL A 366 22.15 30.30 3.01
N ARG A 367 22.85 31.26 2.37
CA ARG A 367 23.80 30.96 1.30
C ARG A 367 24.93 30.13 1.88
N TRP A 368 25.04 28.90 1.45
CA TRP A 368 26.26 28.10 1.67
C TRP A 368 27.38 28.64 0.79
N PRO A 369 28.51 29.00 1.37
CA PRO A 369 29.67 29.43 0.57
C PRO A 369 30.40 28.17 0.10
N TYR A 370 30.19 27.78 -1.14
CA TYR A 370 31.16 26.98 -1.85
C TYR A 370 31.59 27.83 -3.09
N THR A 371 32.74 28.43 -2.95
CA THR A 371 33.62 28.81 -4.05
C THR A 371 34.48 27.61 -4.41
#